data_b5a8bb5cb82db42d437284afd92756ac
#
_entry.id   b5a8bb5cb82db42d437284afd92756ac
#
_cell.length_a   1.000
_cell.length_b   1.000
_cell.length_c   1.000
_cell.angle_alpha   90.00
_cell.angle_beta   90.00
_cell.angle_gamma   90.00
#
_symmetry.space_group_name_H-M   'P 1'
#
loop_
_entity.id
_entity.type
_entity.pdbx_description
1 polymer ?
#
loop_
_entity_poly.entity_id
_entity_poly.type
_entity_poly.pdbx_seq_one_letter_code
_entity_poly.pdbx_strand_id
1 'polypeptide(L)'
;MAQDTFGIVEKKIDKELYEYQQEDIDKIFKVLDAHPERYNLLYQLPTGGGKTVIFSQIVREYIQRTNKKVLILTHRIELCKQTSRMLTGFGVHNKIINSSIKELPDQDEYMCFVAMVETLNNRLNDEKVELENLGMVIIDEAHYNSFRKLFKFFNKCFI
;
A
#
# COMPACT_ATOMS: atom_id res chain seq x y z
N MET A 1 -8.92 -19.59 18.85
CA MET A 1 -8.06 -19.60 17.66
C MET A 1 -8.33 -18.33 16.88
N ALA A 2 -7.31 -17.56 16.68
CA ALA A 2 -7.42 -16.40 15.79
C ALA A 2 -7.60 -16.91 14.36
N GLN A 3 -8.57 -16.37 13.65
CA GLN A 3 -8.74 -16.65 12.23
C GLN A 3 -7.77 -15.77 11.45
N ASP A 4 -6.86 -16.37 10.71
CA ASP A 4 -5.99 -15.65 9.81
C ASP A 4 -6.84 -14.94 8.75
N THR A 5 -6.77 -13.62 8.72
CA THR A 5 -7.34 -12.87 7.61
C THR A 5 -6.49 -13.13 6.37
N PHE A 6 -7.13 -13.47 5.26
CA PHE A 6 -6.44 -13.73 4.01
C PHE A 6 -5.44 -12.60 3.65
N GLY A 7 -4.21 -12.96 3.36
CA GLY A 7 -3.12 -12.03 3.07
C GLY A 7 -2.40 -11.45 4.30
N ILE A 8 -2.88 -11.76 5.50
CA ILE A 8 -2.26 -11.34 6.75
C ILE A 8 -1.86 -12.57 7.55
N VAL A 9 -0.60 -12.61 7.96
CA VAL A 9 -0.10 -13.63 8.89
C VAL A 9 -0.19 -13.07 10.31
N GLU A 10 -0.82 -13.81 11.21
CA GLU A 10 -0.75 -13.50 12.64
C GLU A 10 0.67 -13.79 13.15
N LYS A 11 1.46 -12.77 13.13
CA LYS A 11 2.82 -12.79 13.67
C LYS A 11 2.94 -11.70 14.72
N LYS A 12 3.63 -12.03 15.81
CA LYS A 12 4.04 -10.99 16.74
C LYS A 12 4.87 -9.96 15.97
N ILE A 13 4.40 -8.75 15.95
CA ILE A 13 5.09 -7.66 15.27
C ILE A 13 6.31 -7.30 16.12
N ASP A 14 7.50 -7.44 15.56
CA ASP A 14 8.75 -7.16 16.26
C ASP A 14 9.00 -5.66 16.48
N LYS A 15 8.19 -4.80 15.85
CA LYS A 15 8.27 -3.34 16.00
C LYS A 15 7.05 -2.82 16.75
N GLU A 16 7.33 -2.19 17.89
CA GLU A 16 6.32 -1.43 18.61
C GLU A 16 6.14 -0.07 17.94
N LEU A 17 4.90 0.33 17.79
CA LEU A 17 4.56 1.67 17.33
C LEU A 17 4.77 2.67 18.47
N TYR A 18 5.35 3.80 18.15
CA TYR A 18 5.34 4.94 19.07
C TYR A 18 3.91 5.47 19.22
N GLU A 19 3.62 6.07 20.35
CA GLU A 19 2.29 6.61 20.66
C GLU A 19 1.77 7.56 19.56
N TYR A 20 2.60 8.49 19.09
CA TYR A 20 2.23 9.42 18.02
C TYR A 20 1.91 8.70 16.69
N GLN A 21 2.59 7.58 16.42
CA GLN A 21 2.34 6.79 15.22
C GLN A 21 0.95 6.14 15.28
N GLN A 22 0.59 5.58 16.42
CA GLN A 22 -0.72 4.99 16.61
C GLN A 22 -1.82 6.07 16.55
N GLU A 23 -1.61 7.21 17.15
CA GLU A 23 -2.55 8.34 17.09
C GLU A 23 -2.77 8.82 15.65
N ASP A 24 -1.71 8.93 14.86
CA ASP A 24 -1.80 9.33 13.46
C ASP A 24 -2.54 8.30 12.61
N ILE A 25 -2.29 7.01 12.84
CA ILE A 25 -3.02 5.92 12.18
C ILE A 25 -4.51 5.99 12.51
N ASP A 26 -4.86 6.18 13.77
CA ASP A 26 -6.26 6.29 14.21
C ASP A 26 -6.96 7.49 13.57
N LYS A 27 -6.28 8.63 13.46
CA LYS A 27 -6.79 9.82 12.77
C LYS A 27 -7.02 9.56 11.28
N ILE A 28 -6.08 8.88 10.62
CA ILE A 28 -6.20 8.53 9.19
C ILE A 28 -7.42 7.64 8.96
N PHE A 29 -7.59 6.58 9.74
CA PHE A 29 -8.76 5.71 9.62
C PHE A 29 -10.07 6.44 9.91
N LYS A 30 -10.08 7.32 10.89
CA LYS A 30 -11.26 8.15 11.19
C LYS A 30 -11.67 9.01 10.01
N VAL A 31 -10.70 9.62 9.30
CA VAL A 31 -10.96 10.40 8.10
C VAL A 31 -11.45 9.50 6.96
N LEU A 32 -10.81 8.36 6.74
CA LEU A 32 -11.21 7.41 5.70
C LEU A 32 -12.62 6.85 5.95
N ASP A 33 -12.96 6.53 7.17
CA ASP A 33 -14.30 6.03 7.54
C ASP A 33 -15.39 7.10 7.33
N ALA A 34 -15.06 8.36 7.53
CA ALA A 34 -15.96 9.47 7.26
C ALA A 34 -16.19 9.75 5.77
N HIS A 35 -15.32 9.22 4.90
CA HIS A 35 -15.37 9.39 3.45
C HIS A 35 -15.32 8.03 2.74
N PRO A 36 -16.42 7.25 2.76
CA PRO A 36 -16.43 5.89 2.19
C PRO A 36 -16.29 5.85 0.68
N GLU A 37 -16.54 6.98 0.00
CA GLU A 37 -16.32 7.13 -1.43
C GLU A 37 -14.89 7.62 -1.71
N ARG A 38 -14.62 8.07 -2.92
CA ARG A 38 -13.31 8.59 -3.32
C ARG A 38 -12.83 9.71 -2.39
N TYR A 39 -11.69 9.50 -1.77
CA TYR A 39 -11.06 10.49 -0.94
C TYR A 39 -9.54 10.46 -1.11
N ASN A 40 -8.94 11.63 -1.29
CA ASN A 40 -7.50 11.78 -1.36
C ASN A 40 -7.00 12.38 -0.05
N LEU A 41 -6.17 11.63 0.65
CA LEU A 41 -5.56 12.05 1.90
C LEU A 41 -4.06 12.31 1.68
N LEU A 42 -3.60 13.48 2.04
CA LEU A 42 -2.17 13.78 2.11
C LEU A 42 -1.70 13.71 3.56
N TYR A 43 -0.78 12.81 3.81
CA TYR A 43 -0.12 12.68 5.10
C TYR A 43 1.34 13.11 4.98
N GLN A 44 1.73 14.08 5.80
CA GLN A 44 3.10 14.58 5.85
C GLN A 44 3.74 14.21 7.19
N LEU A 45 4.92 13.63 7.12
CA LEU A 45 5.72 13.29 8.28
C LEU A 45 7.15 13.78 8.05
N PRO A 46 7.77 14.40 9.06
CA PRO A 46 9.17 14.77 8.98
C PRO A 46 10.08 13.57 8.67
N THR A 47 11.19 13.80 7.99
CA THR A 47 12.19 12.78 7.71
C THR A 47 12.63 12.09 9.02
N GLY A 48 12.64 10.76 9.02
CA GLY A 48 12.97 9.96 10.21
C GLY A 48 11.79 9.71 11.16
N GLY A 49 10.56 10.13 10.80
CA GLY A 49 9.36 9.91 11.60
C GLY A 49 8.77 8.50 11.52
N GLY A 50 9.38 7.59 10.76
CA GLY A 50 8.90 6.22 10.64
C GLY A 50 7.71 6.06 9.69
N LYS A 51 7.69 6.80 8.60
CA LYS A 51 6.60 6.78 7.61
C LYS A 51 6.30 5.38 7.08
N THR A 52 7.33 4.58 6.77
CA THR A 52 7.16 3.22 6.27
C THR A 52 6.50 2.29 7.30
N VAL A 53 6.83 2.48 8.57
CA VAL A 53 6.18 1.76 9.69
C VAL A 53 4.69 2.12 9.75
N ILE A 54 4.38 3.41 9.66
CA ILE A 54 2.99 3.91 9.72
C ILE A 54 2.16 3.33 8.58
N PHE A 55 2.61 3.46 7.34
CA PHE A 55 1.80 2.95 6.24
C PHE A 55 1.74 1.42 6.19
N SER A 56 2.76 0.70 6.66
CA SER A 56 2.71 -0.76 6.78
C SER A 56 1.62 -1.21 7.75
N GLN A 57 1.49 -0.53 8.89
CA GLN A 57 0.42 -0.78 9.84
C GLN A 57 -0.95 -0.42 9.26
N ILE A 58 -1.06 0.70 8.53
CA ILE A 58 -2.29 1.10 7.85
C ILE A 58 -2.72 0.02 6.85
N VAL A 59 -1.80 -0.48 6.03
CA VAL A 59 -2.09 -1.55 5.07
C VAL A 59 -2.62 -2.79 5.77
N ARG A 60 -1.96 -3.23 6.84
CA ARG A 60 -2.39 -4.39 7.62
C ARG A 60 -3.82 -4.22 8.15
N GLU A 61 -4.09 -3.12 8.84
CA GLU A 61 -5.41 -2.84 9.39
C GLU A 61 -6.48 -2.70 8.30
N TYR A 62 -6.16 -2.02 7.20
CA TYR A 62 -7.08 -1.83 6.10
C TYR A 62 -7.50 -3.16 5.46
N ILE A 63 -6.56 -4.04 5.19
CA ILE A 63 -6.84 -5.37 4.64
C ILE A 63 -7.69 -6.19 5.62
N GLN A 64 -7.36 -6.15 6.91
CA GLN A 64 -8.14 -6.83 7.95
C GLN A 64 -9.58 -6.33 8.04
N ARG A 65 -9.80 -5.02 7.88
CA ARG A 65 -11.13 -4.39 8.00
C ARG A 65 -11.98 -4.57 6.74
N THR A 66 -11.38 -4.50 5.57
CA THR A 66 -12.12 -4.36 4.30
C THR A 66 -12.02 -5.57 3.38
N ASN A 67 -11.03 -6.41 3.55
CA ASN A 67 -10.66 -7.50 2.64
C ASN A 67 -10.48 -7.02 1.18
N LYS A 68 -9.97 -5.79 1.03
CA LYS A 68 -9.65 -5.19 -0.27
C LYS A 68 -8.14 -5.04 -0.44
N LYS A 69 -7.70 -5.08 -1.69
CA LYS A 69 -6.28 -4.99 -2.04
C LYS A 69 -5.74 -3.58 -1.89
N VAL A 70 -4.46 -3.50 -1.59
CA VAL A 70 -3.70 -2.26 -1.49
C VAL A 70 -2.55 -2.27 -2.48
N LEU A 71 -2.37 -1.17 -3.18
CA LEU A 71 -1.23 -0.92 -4.06
C LEU A 71 -0.36 0.18 -3.47
N ILE A 72 0.94 -0.08 -3.34
CA ILE A 72 1.92 0.90 -2.89
C ILE A 72 2.82 1.26 -4.05
N LEU A 73 2.95 2.55 -4.31
CA LEU A 73 3.76 3.09 -5.39
C LEU A 73 4.96 3.83 -4.85
N THR A 74 6.12 3.50 -5.36
CA THR A 74 7.39 4.18 -5.08
C THR A 74 8.07 4.59 -6.38
N HIS A 75 9.08 5.44 -6.28
CA HIS A 75 9.80 5.92 -7.46
C HIS A 75 11.17 5.24 -7.67
N ARG A 76 11.58 4.36 -6.75
CA ARG A 76 12.86 3.63 -6.80
C ARG A 76 12.70 2.17 -6.43
N ILE A 77 13.46 1.31 -7.11
CA ILE A 77 13.41 -0.14 -6.83
C ILE A 77 13.91 -0.49 -5.41
N GLU A 78 14.88 0.25 -4.89
CA GLU A 78 15.37 0.04 -3.54
C GLU A 78 14.27 0.30 -2.50
N LEU A 79 13.45 1.32 -2.72
CA LEU A 79 12.29 1.63 -1.88
C LEU A 79 11.22 0.55 -1.97
N CYS A 80 10.99 -0.03 -3.15
CA CYS A 80 10.11 -1.19 -3.31
C CYS A 80 10.55 -2.35 -2.43
N LYS A 81 11.84 -2.66 -2.45
CA LYS A 81 12.42 -3.75 -1.65
C LYS A 81 12.33 -3.48 -0.15
N GLN A 82 12.65 -2.25 0.28
CA GLN A 82 12.54 -1.86 1.68
C GLN A 82 11.08 -1.93 2.18
N THR A 83 10.16 -1.41 1.39
CA THR A 83 8.73 -1.44 1.68
C THR A 83 8.22 -2.89 1.78
N SER A 84 8.59 -3.73 0.83
CA SER A 84 8.22 -5.15 0.84
C SER A 84 8.71 -5.86 2.09
N ARG A 85 9.94 -5.64 2.49
CA ARG A 85 10.50 -6.22 3.73
C ARG A 85 9.76 -5.74 4.96
N MET A 86 9.45 -4.45 5.04
CA MET A 86 8.70 -3.87 6.15
C MET A 86 7.29 -4.49 6.24
N LEU A 87 6.59 -4.60 5.13
CA LEU A 87 5.27 -5.23 5.06
C LEU A 87 5.32 -6.70 5.52
N THR A 88 6.32 -7.44 5.07
CA THR A 88 6.53 -8.82 5.52
C THR A 88 6.76 -8.89 7.04
N GLY A 89 7.53 -7.95 7.59
CA GLY A 89 7.73 -7.81 9.04
C GLY A 89 6.44 -7.52 9.81
N PHE A 90 5.48 -6.86 9.19
CA PHE A 90 4.13 -6.61 9.73
C PHE A 90 3.14 -7.75 9.44
N GLY A 91 3.59 -8.84 8.87
CA GLY A 91 2.74 -9.99 8.56
C GLY A 91 1.86 -9.80 7.32
N VAL A 92 2.16 -8.84 6.45
CA VAL A 92 1.43 -8.59 5.21
C VAL A 92 2.10 -9.33 4.06
N HIS A 93 1.40 -10.30 3.47
CA HIS A 93 1.84 -10.92 2.21
C HIS A 93 1.79 -9.90 1.09
N ASN A 94 2.91 -9.68 0.43
CA ASN A 94 3.02 -8.68 -0.62
C ASN A 94 3.89 -9.18 -1.78
N LYS A 95 3.65 -8.62 -2.95
CA LYS A 95 4.41 -8.93 -4.17
C LYS A 95 4.90 -7.65 -4.81
N ILE A 96 6.17 -7.64 -5.20
CA ILE A 96 6.74 -6.54 -5.98
C ILE A 96 6.41 -6.78 -7.46
N ILE A 97 5.79 -5.78 -8.09
CA ILE A 97 5.58 -5.75 -9.53
C ILE A 97 6.79 -5.05 -10.17
N ASN A 98 7.55 -5.79 -10.94
CA ASN A 98 8.71 -5.28 -11.67
C ASN A 98 8.59 -5.54 -13.18
N SER A 99 9.54 -5.04 -13.95
CA SER A 99 9.54 -5.17 -15.41
C SER A 99 9.69 -6.60 -15.92
N SER A 100 10.23 -7.51 -15.11
CA SER A 100 10.43 -8.91 -15.49
C SER A 100 9.17 -9.77 -15.36
N ILE A 101 8.16 -9.30 -14.64
CA ILE A 101 6.91 -10.02 -14.47
C ILE A 101 6.01 -9.72 -15.66
N LYS A 102 5.79 -10.70 -16.51
CA LYS A 102 4.96 -10.56 -17.72
C LYS A 102 3.47 -10.58 -17.43
N GLU A 103 3.06 -11.34 -16.43
CA GLU A 103 1.69 -11.43 -15.95
C GLU A 103 1.70 -11.23 -14.43
N LEU A 104 0.65 -10.63 -13.88
CA LEU A 104 0.50 -10.61 -12.43
C LEU A 104 0.28 -12.05 -11.97
N PRO A 105 1.18 -12.59 -11.11
CA PRO A 105 0.93 -13.89 -10.52
C PRO A 105 -0.35 -13.82 -9.70
N ASP A 106 -0.99 -14.94 -9.54
CA ASP A 106 -2.25 -15.16 -8.84
C ASP A 106 -2.67 -14.00 -7.94
N GLN A 107 -3.55 -13.15 -8.47
CA GLN A 107 -4.07 -12.00 -7.71
C GLN A 107 -4.78 -12.45 -6.43
N ASP A 108 -5.13 -13.72 -6.36
CA ASP A 108 -5.81 -14.31 -5.21
C ASP A 108 -4.85 -14.66 -4.06
N GLU A 109 -3.54 -14.76 -4.31
CA GLU A 109 -2.55 -15.03 -3.26
C GLU A 109 -2.12 -13.79 -2.47
N TYR A 110 -2.22 -12.62 -3.07
CA TYR A 110 -1.68 -11.39 -2.49
C TYR A 110 -2.76 -10.33 -2.35
N MET A 111 -2.79 -9.70 -1.19
CA MET A 111 -3.65 -8.54 -0.91
C MET A 111 -2.91 -7.22 -0.97
N CYS A 112 -1.59 -7.25 -1.14
CA CYS A 112 -0.76 -6.06 -1.23
C CYS A 112 0.25 -6.19 -2.36
N PHE A 113 0.35 -5.16 -3.18
CA PHE A 113 1.34 -5.06 -4.25
C PHE A 113 2.18 -3.80 -4.07
N VAL A 114 3.48 -3.94 -4.34
CA VAL A 114 4.43 -2.82 -4.34
C VAL A 114 4.99 -2.67 -5.75
N ALA A 115 4.92 -1.48 -6.31
CA ALA A 115 5.38 -1.23 -7.68
C ALA A 115 6.13 0.09 -7.82
N MET A 116 7.04 0.13 -8.79
CA MET A 116 7.56 1.41 -9.27
C MET A 116 6.54 2.09 -10.17
N VAL A 117 6.41 3.40 -10.01
CA VAL A 117 5.50 4.23 -10.81
C VAL A 117 5.71 4.04 -12.31
N GLU A 118 6.96 4.09 -12.77
CA GLU A 118 7.28 3.95 -14.19
C GLU A 118 6.91 2.58 -14.74
N THR A 119 7.19 1.53 -13.99
CA THR A 119 6.83 0.16 -14.38
C THR A 119 5.32 0.00 -14.51
N LEU A 120 4.58 0.54 -13.55
CA LEU A 120 3.14 0.45 -13.57
C LEU A 120 2.52 1.29 -14.69
N ASN A 121 3.03 2.50 -14.94
CA ASN A 121 2.59 3.34 -16.05
C ASN A 121 2.72 2.62 -17.40
N ASN A 122 3.88 1.99 -17.64
CA ASN A 122 4.11 1.24 -18.88
C ASN A 122 3.14 0.07 -19.01
N ARG A 123 2.86 -0.64 -17.92
CA ARG A 123 1.95 -1.79 -17.93
C ARG A 123 0.48 -1.40 -18.11
N LEU A 124 0.05 -0.31 -17.49
CA LEU A 124 -1.32 0.21 -17.65
C LEU A 124 -1.56 0.71 -19.06
N ASN A 125 -0.57 1.35 -19.67
CA ASN A 125 -0.65 1.78 -21.07
C ASN A 125 -0.74 0.61 -22.05
N ASP A 126 -0.12 -0.51 -21.71
CA ASP A 126 -0.13 -1.74 -22.51
C ASP A 126 -1.37 -2.63 -22.23
N GLU A 127 -2.28 -2.18 -21.38
CA GLU A 127 -3.49 -2.94 -20.93
C GLU A 127 -3.16 -4.32 -20.32
N LYS A 128 -1.93 -4.52 -19.85
CA LYS A 128 -1.43 -5.82 -19.37
C LYS A 128 -1.66 -6.07 -17.88
N VAL A 129 -2.15 -5.09 -17.15
CA VAL A 129 -2.31 -5.19 -15.70
C VAL A 129 -3.68 -4.67 -15.29
N GLU A 130 -4.50 -5.55 -14.79
CA GLU A 130 -5.75 -5.20 -14.12
C GLU A 130 -5.66 -5.68 -12.67
N LEU A 131 -5.83 -4.76 -11.73
CA LEU A 131 -5.89 -5.09 -10.30
C LEU A 131 -7.35 -5.13 -9.86
N GLU A 132 -7.84 -6.34 -9.68
CA GLU A 132 -9.19 -6.56 -9.19
C GLU A 132 -9.29 -6.26 -7.68
N ASN A 133 -10.45 -5.80 -7.25
CA ASN A 133 -10.74 -5.54 -5.83
C ASN A 133 -9.75 -4.59 -5.15
N LEU A 134 -9.21 -3.61 -5.88
CA LEU A 134 -8.32 -2.60 -5.33
C LEU A 134 -9.12 -1.57 -4.54
N GLY A 135 -8.77 -1.40 -3.26
CA GLY A 135 -9.46 -0.48 -2.35
C GLY A 135 -8.66 0.76 -1.97
N MET A 136 -7.33 0.64 -1.92
CA MET A 136 -6.45 1.73 -1.49
C MET A 136 -5.20 1.79 -2.36
N VAL A 137 -4.75 3.00 -2.65
CA VAL A 137 -3.44 3.25 -3.26
C VAL A 137 -2.64 4.16 -2.34
N ILE A 138 -1.46 3.74 -1.98
CA ILE A 138 -0.50 4.53 -1.20
C ILE A 138 0.61 4.99 -2.14
N ILE A 139 0.86 6.29 -2.15
CA ILE A 139 1.93 6.88 -2.95
C ILE A 139 2.99 7.43 -2.01
N ASP A 140 4.13 6.78 -1.99
CA ASP A 140 5.29 7.27 -1.25
C ASP A 140 5.98 8.35 -2.06
N GLU A 141 6.33 9.47 -1.42
CA GLU A 141 6.92 10.63 -2.08
C GLU A 141 6.02 11.23 -3.19
N ALA A 142 4.76 11.51 -2.85
CA ALA A 142 3.72 11.94 -3.79
C ALA A 142 4.01 13.27 -4.54
N HIS A 143 5.01 14.03 -4.10
CA HIS A 143 5.43 15.28 -4.75
C HIS A 143 6.16 15.09 -6.10
N TYR A 144 6.58 13.86 -6.43
CA TYR A 144 7.22 13.58 -7.72
C TYR A 144 6.22 13.61 -8.87
N ASN A 145 6.57 14.30 -9.95
CA ASN A 145 5.69 14.50 -11.12
C ASN A 145 5.27 13.22 -11.83
N SER A 146 6.05 12.15 -11.72
CA SER A 146 5.75 10.85 -12.33
C SER A 146 4.42 10.25 -11.85
N PHE A 147 3.95 10.64 -10.68
CA PHE A 147 2.67 10.18 -10.15
C PHE A 147 1.45 10.81 -10.83
N ARG A 148 1.58 11.97 -11.46
CA ARG A 148 0.45 12.67 -12.10
C ARG A 148 -0.27 11.84 -13.15
N LYS A 149 0.48 11.05 -13.93
CA LYS A 149 -0.08 10.19 -14.97
C LYS A 149 -0.96 9.07 -14.41
N LEU A 150 -0.64 8.62 -13.20
CA LEU A 150 -1.38 7.53 -12.55
C LEU A 150 -2.71 7.97 -11.96
N PHE A 151 -2.88 9.22 -11.60
CA PHE A 151 -4.15 9.72 -11.04
C PHE A 151 -5.35 9.51 -11.96
N LYS A 152 -5.11 9.42 -13.27
CA LYS A 152 -6.15 9.15 -14.27
C LYS A 152 -6.72 7.73 -14.17
N PHE A 153 -5.91 6.77 -13.74
CA PHE A 153 -6.28 5.36 -13.69
C PHE A 153 -6.92 4.95 -12.37
N PHE A 154 -6.66 5.69 -11.31
CA PHE A 154 -7.14 5.34 -9.98
C PHE A 154 -8.26 6.27 -9.52
N ASN A 155 -9.44 5.71 -9.48
CA ASN A 155 -10.63 6.38 -8.93
C ASN A 155 -10.81 6.07 -7.44
N LYS A 156 -9.72 5.97 -6.67
CA LYS A 156 -9.71 5.46 -5.29
C LYS A 156 -8.91 6.36 -4.36
N CYS A 157 -9.01 6.10 -3.08
CA CYS A 157 -8.27 6.87 -2.07
C CYS A 157 -6.76 6.76 -2.26
N PHE A 158 -6.09 7.90 -2.18
CA PHE A 158 -4.63 8.01 -2.17
C PHE A 158 -4.17 8.50 -0.80
N ILE A 159 -3.13 7.92 -0.31
CA ILE A 159 -2.48 8.37 0.91
C ILE A 159 -1.07 8.83 0.61
#